data_9ee596412e5b68fe89cf4ff74cda9c68
#
_entry.id   9ee596412e5b68fe89cf4ff74cda9c68
#
_cell.length_a   1.000
_cell.length_b   1.000
_cell.length_c   1.000
_cell.angle_alpha   90.00
_cell.angle_beta   90.00
_cell.angle_gamma   90.00
#
_symmetry.space_group_name_H-M   'P 1'
#
loop_
_entity.id
_entity.type
_entity.pdbx_description
1 polymer ?
#
loop_
_entity_poly.entity_id
_entity_poly.type
_entity_poly.pdbx_seq_one_letter_code
_entity_poly.pdbx_strand_id
1 'polypeptide(L)'
;MAELTWTPEAERWLRDIHGYIAQDNPAAATRTVETLYQKVEILREFPESGYRYWQRPDRHIRILLHGHYRIAYVIKTSSAIDILGVFHGALNIDRYLL
;
A
#
# COMPACT_ATOMS: atom_id res chain seq x y z
N MET A 1 17.70 -8.22 2.01
CA MET A 1 16.53 -7.55 1.43
C MET A 1 15.24 -8.22 1.92
N ALA A 2 14.25 -7.43 2.22
CA ALA A 2 12.96 -7.96 2.66
C ALA A 2 12.16 -8.50 1.47
N GLU A 3 11.40 -9.57 1.71
CA GLU A 3 10.41 -10.05 0.75
C GLU A 3 9.12 -9.25 0.91
N LEU A 4 8.54 -8.84 -0.21
CA LEU A 4 7.27 -8.14 -0.24
C LEU A 4 6.18 -9.10 -0.69
N THR A 5 5.09 -9.14 0.08
CA THR A 5 3.92 -9.92 -0.29
C THR A 5 2.72 -8.98 -0.38
N TRP A 6 2.07 -8.96 -1.54
CA TRP A 6 0.81 -8.27 -1.71
C TRP A 6 -0.30 -9.18 -1.21
N THR A 7 -0.96 -8.79 -0.13
CA THR A 7 -2.07 -9.59 0.39
C THR A 7 -3.24 -9.59 -0.60
N PRO A 8 -4.12 -10.59 -0.53
CA PRO A 8 -5.33 -10.58 -1.35
C PRO A 8 -6.17 -9.31 -1.20
N GLU A 9 -6.22 -8.74 0.01
CA GLU A 9 -6.92 -7.49 0.24
C GLU A 9 -6.24 -6.32 -0.48
N ALA A 10 -4.91 -6.25 -0.44
CA ALA A 10 -4.18 -5.20 -1.13
C ALA A 10 -4.38 -5.30 -2.65
N GLU A 11 -4.38 -6.52 -3.19
CA GLU A 11 -4.67 -6.72 -4.60
C GLU A 11 -6.08 -6.26 -4.96
N ARG A 12 -7.06 -6.51 -4.10
CA ARG A 12 -8.42 -6.07 -4.32
C ARG A 12 -8.52 -4.54 -4.34
N TRP A 13 -7.79 -3.86 -3.45
CA TRP A 13 -7.72 -2.41 -3.47
C TRP A 13 -7.17 -1.89 -4.79
N LEU A 14 -6.12 -2.52 -5.31
CA LEU A 14 -5.56 -2.13 -6.61
C LEU A 14 -6.55 -2.35 -7.74
N ARG A 15 -7.29 -3.44 -7.74
CA ARG A 15 -8.32 -3.67 -8.76
C ARG A 15 -9.41 -2.61 -8.71
N ASP A 16 -9.82 -2.21 -7.51
CA ASP A 16 -10.83 -1.16 -7.35
C ASP A 16 -10.32 0.18 -7.86
N ILE A 17 -9.08 0.53 -7.56
CA ILE A 17 -8.46 1.76 -8.06
C ILE A 17 -8.39 1.72 -9.59
N HIS A 18 -7.94 0.62 -10.15
CA HIS A 18 -7.85 0.44 -11.60
C HIS A 18 -9.23 0.60 -12.24
N GLY A 19 -10.23 -0.10 -11.73
CA GLY A 19 -11.59 -0.05 -12.28
C GLY A 19 -12.17 1.34 -12.26
N TYR A 20 -11.96 2.08 -11.17
CA TYR A 20 -12.45 3.45 -11.05
C TYR A 20 -11.82 4.38 -12.10
N ILE A 21 -10.50 4.35 -12.23
CA ILE A 21 -9.79 5.20 -13.20
C ILE A 21 -10.10 4.78 -14.63
N ALA A 22 -10.22 3.48 -14.87
CA ALA A 22 -10.42 2.95 -16.22
C ALA A 22 -11.78 3.37 -16.82
N GLN A 23 -12.74 3.77 -16.00
CA GLN A 23 -14.01 4.30 -16.53
C GLN A 23 -13.79 5.49 -17.46
N ASP A 24 -12.79 6.31 -17.14
CA ASP A 24 -12.48 7.50 -17.94
C ASP A 24 -11.22 7.32 -18.79
N ASN A 25 -10.23 6.59 -18.30
CA ASN A 25 -8.94 6.51 -18.97
C ASN A 25 -8.23 5.19 -18.63
N PRO A 26 -8.45 4.15 -19.45
CA PRO A 26 -7.83 2.84 -19.18
C PRO A 26 -6.29 2.87 -19.14
N ALA A 27 -5.65 3.68 -19.98
CA ALA A 27 -4.19 3.78 -19.97
C ALA A 27 -3.68 4.39 -18.68
N ALA A 28 -4.37 5.41 -18.17
CA ALA A 28 -4.00 6.02 -16.89
C ALA A 28 -4.20 5.02 -15.73
N ALA A 29 -5.23 4.19 -15.80
CA ALA A 29 -5.46 3.15 -14.78
C ALA A 29 -4.28 2.19 -14.70
N THR A 30 -3.81 1.72 -15.85
CA THR A 30 -2.67 0.80 -15.90
C THR A 30 -1.40 1.46 -15.37
N ARG A 31 -1.14 2.70 -15.77
CA ARG A 31 0.04 3.43 -15.29
C ARG A 31 0.01 3.64 -13.78
N THR A 32 -1.17 3.95 -13.22
CA THR A 32 -1.31 4.16 -11.79
C THR A 32 -0.99 2.89 -11.01
N VAL A 33 -1.53 1.76 -11.43
CA VAL A 33 -1.28 0.48 -10.76
C VAL A 33 0.19 0.09 -10.86
N GLU A 34 0.79 0.23 -12.04
CA GLU A 34 2.22 -0.06 -12.23
C GLU A 34 3.08 0.81 -11.33
N THR A 35 2.76 2.09 -11.23
CA THR A 35 3.52 3.02 -10.38
C THR A 35 3.42 2.63 -8.89
N LEU A 36 2.23 2.20 -8.46
CA LEU A 36 2.06 1.75 -7.07
C LEU A 36 2.88 0.49 -6.78
N TYR A 37 2.89 -0.49 -7.70
CA TYR A 37 3.74 -1.67 -7.56
C TYR A 37 5.22 -1.29 -7.47
N GLN A 38 5.65 -0.36 -8.31
CA GLN A 38 7.05 0.07 -8.31
C GLN A 38 7.42 0.82 -7.04
N LYS A 39 6.49 1.63 -6.52
CA LYS A 39 6.76 2.46 -5.34
C LYS A 39 7.12 1.61 -4.13
N VAL A 40 6.47 0.48 -3.93
CA VAL A 40 6.71 -0.35 -2.75
C VAL A 40 8.05 -1.09 -2.80
N GLU A 41 8.70 -1.17 -3.96
CA GLU A 41 9.99 -1.86 -4.09
C GLU A 41 11.07 -1.25 -3.21
N ILE A 42 10.97 0.05 -2.90
CA ILE A 42 11.92 0.70 -1.99
C ILE A 42 11.93 0.03 -0.61
N LEU A 43 10.81 -0.58 -0.21
CA LEU A 43 10.69 -1.20 1.10
C LEU A 43 11.58 -2.43 1.27
N ARG A 44 12.05 -3.03 0.18
CA ARG A 44 12.96 -4.17 0.25
C ARG A 44 14.28 -3.79 0.92
N GLU A 45 14.77 -2.58 0.64
CA GLU A 45 16.02 -2.08 1.21
C GLU A 45 15.79 -1.15 2.40
N PHE A 46 14.67 -0.40 2.39
CA PHE A 46 14.37 0.60 3.40
C PHE A 46 12.97 0.35 3.97
N PRO A 47 12.81 -0.69 4.81
CA PRO A 47 11.48 -1.06 5.31
C PRO A 47 10.80 0.03 6.13
N GLU A 48 11.57 0.92 6.75
CA GLU A 48 11.03 1.98 7.59
C GLU A 48 10.83 3.29 6.86
N SER A 49 10.73 3.26 5.51
CA SER A 49 10.51 4.47 4.70
C SER A 49 9.17 5.14 4.99
N GLY A 50 8.13 4.37 5.29
CA GLY A 50 6.84 4.92 5.67
C GLY A 50 6.79 5.35 7.12
N TYR A 51 5.86 6.24 7.47
CA TYR A 51 5.70 6.66 8.86
C TYR A 51 4.92 5.60 9.65
N ARG A 52 5.14 5.57 10.98
CA ARG A 52 4.51 4.58 11.84
C ARG A 52 3.03 4.87 12.04
N TYR A 53 2.21 3.82 11.90
CA TYR A 53 0.79 3.89 12.22
C TYR A 53 0.59 3.40 13.66
N TRP A 54 0.42 4.32 14.59
CA TRP A 54 0.43 4.01 16.02
C TRP A 54 -0.91 3.56 16.57
N GLN A 55 -2.00 3.69 15.81
CA GLN A 55 -3.32 3.28 16.27
C GLN A 55 -3.45 1.76 16.46
N ARG A 56 -2.50 1.00 15.89
CA ARG A 56 -2.35 -0.44 16.13
C ARG A 56 -0.92 -0.71 16.64
N PRO A 57 -0.66 -0.38 17.92
CA PRO A 57 0.72 -0.52 18.46
C PRO A 57 1.17 -1.98 18.56
N ASP A 58 0.21 -2.93 18.57
CA ASP A 58 0.49 -4.37 18.60
C ASP A 58 1.06 -4.90 17.29
N ARG A 59 0.98 -4.11 16.20
CA ARG A 59 1.51 -4.48 14.88
C ARG A 59 2.41 -3.38 14.37
N HIS A 60 3.48 -3.76 13.68
CA HIS A 60 4.42 -2.79 13.11
C HIS A 60 3.91 -2.32 11.76
N ILE A 61 2.83 -1.55 11.76
CA ILE A 61 2.22 -1.00 10.54
C ILE A 61 2.82 0.35 10.24
N ARG A 62 3.16 0.58 8.97
CA ARG A 62 3.65 1.86 8.49
C ARG A 62 2.88 2.26 7.25
N ILE A 63 2.90 3.56 6.94
CA ILE A 63 2.17 4.15 5.81
C ILE A 63 3.19 4.82 4.89
N LEU A 64 3.22 4.37 3.63
CA LEU A 64 4.06 4.95 2.59
C LEU A 64 3.19 5.83 1.71
N LEU A 65 3.58 7.10 1.56
CA LEU A 65 2.82 8.04 0.75
C LEU A 65 3.27 8.01 -0.70
N HIS A 66 2.30 8.03 -1.62
CA HIS A 66 2.58 8.16 -3.04
C HIS A 66 1.44 8.91 -3.72
N GLY A 67 1.69 10.18 -4.09
CA GLY A 67 0.65 11.03 -4.66
C GLY A 67 -0.54 11.15 -3.71
N HIS A 68 -1.72 10.82 -4.21
CA HIS A 68 -2.95 10.85 -3.42
C HIS A 68 -3.19 9.56 -2.64
N TYR A 69 -2.27 8.60 -2.71
CA TYR A 69 -2.47 7.29 -2.10
C TYR A 69 -1.62 7.09 -0.87
N ARG A 70 -2.16 6.32 0.06
CA ARG A 70 -1.45 5.86 1.25
C ARG A 70 -1.37 4.34 1.17
N ILE A 71 -0.16 3.82 1.19
CA ILE A 71 0.10 2.39 1.10
C ILE A 71 0.40 1.89 2.49
N ALA A 72 -0.50 1.07 3.04
CA ALA A 72 -0.30 0.50 4.36
C ALA A 72 0.41 -0.84 4.25
N TYR A 73 1.43 -1.03 5.08
CA TYR A 73 2.17 -2.27 5.11
C TYR A 73 2.56 -2.62 6.54
N VAL A 74 2.81 -3.90 6.79
CA VAL A 74 3.26 -4.36 8.10
C VAL A 74 4.60 -5.05 7.95
N ILE A 75 5.53 -4.69 8.84
CA ILE A 75 6.81 -5.37 8.95
C ILE A 75 6.61 -6.54 9.91
N LYS A 76 6.65 -7.76 9.38
CA LYS A 76 6.42 -8.96 10.18
C LYS A 76 7.71 -9.45 10.83
N THR A 77 8.79 -9.44 10.04
CA THR A 77 10.14 -9.76 10.50
C THR A 77 11.11 -8.86 9.75
N SER A 78 12.40 -8.95 10.09
CA SER A 78 13.42 -8.16 9.38
C SER A 78 13.47 -8.46 7.87
N SER A 79 12.88 -9.58 7.43
CA SER A 79 12.94 -10.01 6.04
C SER A 79 11.56 -10.25 5.41
N ALA A 80 10.46 -9.89 6.08
CA ALA A 80 9.12 -10.15 5.56
C ALA A 80 8.20 -8.94 5.79
N ILE A 81 7.66 -8.41 4.69
CA ILE A 81 6.74 -7.27 4.70
C ILE A 81 5.49 -7.66 3.91
N ASP A 82 4.32 -7.44 4.50
CA ASP A 82 3.04 -7.62 3.79
C ASP A 82 2.45 -6.26 3.47
N ILE A 83 2.02 -6.09 2.22
CA ILE A 83 1.27 -4.90 1.81
C ILE A 83 -0.20 -5.17 2.15
N LEU A 84 -0.77 -4.32 3.00
CA LEU A 84 -2.11 -4.52 3.55
C LEU A 84 -3.20 -3.87 2.72
N GLY A 85 -2.92 -2.71 2.13
CA GLY A 85 -3.90 -2.00 1.35
C GLY A 85 -3.33 -0.74 0.73
N VAL A 86 -4.09 -0.18 -0.22
CA VAL A 86 -3.76 1.08 -0.88
C VAL A 86 -5.00 1.95 -0.80
N PHE A 87 -4.90 3.07 -0.09
CA PHE A 87 -6.06 3.89 0.23
C PHE A 87 -5.90 5.29 -0.35
N HIS A 88 -6.96 5.80 -0.95
CA HIS A 88 -7.01 7.20 -1.35
C HIS A 88 -6.94 8.08 -0.10
N GLY A 89 -6.27 9.24 -0.19
CA GLY A 89 -6.06 10.11 0.95
C GLY A 89 -7.32 10.59 1.65
N ALA A 90 -8.47 10.57 0.97
CA ALA A 90 -9.76 10.97 1.55
C ALA A 90 -10.39 9.88 2.42
N LEU A 91 -9.94 8.63 2.32
CA LEU A 91 -10.51 7.53 3.10
C LEU A 91 -10.04 7.58 4.54
N ASN A 92 -10.94 7.18 5.45
CA ASN A 92 -10.56 6.99 6.85
C ASN A 92 -9.91 5.61 7.00
N ILE A 93 -8.59 5.57 7.02
CA ILE A 93 -7.85 4.30 7.04
C ILE A 93 -8.05 3.53 8.34
N ASP A 94 -8.44 4.19 9.43
CA ASP A 94 -8.69 3.50 10.69
C ASP A 94 -9.79 2.44 10.54
N ARG A 95 -10.74 2.67 9.66
CA ARG A 95 -11.81 1.69 9.40
C ARG A 95 -11.29 0.38 8.86
N TYR A 96 -10.12 0.38 8.23
CA TYR A 96 -9.57 -0.78 7.53
C TYR A 96 -8.39 -1.39 8.27
N LEU A 97 -7.70 -0.60 9.10
CA LEU A 97 -6.50 -1.04 9.79
C LEU A 97 -6.72 -1.41 11.27
N LEU A 98 -7.82 -0.94 11.85
CA LEU A 98 -8.17 -1.26 13.25
C LEU A 98 -9.06 -2.51 13.40
#